data_fd887f784c52dd0c8d211b0698555c6b
#
_entry.id   fd887f784c52dd0c8d211b0698555c6b
#
_cell.length_a   1.000
_cell.length_b   1.000
_cell.length_c   1.000
_cell.angle_alpha   90.00
_cell.angle_beta   90.00
_cell.angle_gamma   90.00
#
_symmetry.space_group_name_H-M   'P 1'
#
loop_
_entity.id
_entity.type
_entity.pdbx_description
1 polymer ?
#
loop_
_entity_poly.entity_id
_entity_poly.type
_entity_poly.pdbx_seq_one_letter_code
_entity_poly.pdbx_strand_id
1 'polypeptide(L)'
;MPCIVLLARMALLMLIGTNLSAAAANDVKTANSEIQSFLGEYCVACHNAEDAEGEREFESFALPLRSAGDLITADEIIDAITLGDMPPQDADQPDDDERVRLLRKMREGITASRDQLAGQT
;
A
#
# COMPACT_ATOMS: atom_id res chain seq x y z
N MET A 1 39.33 -25.42 19.39
CA MET A 1 38.98 -24.00 19.08
C MET A 1 38.10 -23.78 17.84
N PRO A 2 37.70 -24.78 17.01
CA PRO A 2 36.77 -24.52 15.88
C PRO A 2 35.29 -24.31 16.29
N CYS A 3 34.83 -24.85 17.43
CA CYS A 3 33.45 -24.74 17.86
C CYS A 3 32.99 -23.30 18.22
N ILE A 4 33.89 -22.50 18.79
CA ILE A 4 33.54 -21.10 19.22
C ILE A 4 33.32 -20.20 17.99
N VAL A 5 34.07 -20.39 16.94
CA VAL A 5 33.93 -19.60 15.69
C VAL A 5 32.64 -19.95 14.96
N LEU A 6 32.18 -21.19 15.04
CA LEU A 6 30.93 -21.64 14.41
C LEU A 6 29.71 -21.05 15.12
N LEU A 7 29.72 -21.03 16.45
CA LEU A 7 28.64 -20.44 17.25
C LEU A 7 28.54 -18.92 17.08
N ALA A 8 29.66 -18.22 16.96
CA ALA A 8 29.67 -16.78 16.70
C ALA A 8 29.13 -16.42 15.31
N ARG A 9 29.37 -17.27 14.30
CA ARG A 9 28.83 -17.09 12.94
C ARG A 9 27.31 -17.34 12.87
N MET A 10 26.81 -18.33 13.61
CA MET A 10 25.37 -18.60 13.69
C MET A 10 24.62 -17.49 14.42
N ALA A 11 25.18 -16.94 15.50
CA ALA A 11 24.56 -15.82 16.22
C ALA A 11 24.51 -14.53 15.39
N LEU A 12 25.53 -14.27 14.57
CA LEU A 12 25.56 -13.09 13.67
C LEU A 12 24.54 -13.19 12.54
N LEU A 13 24.29 -14.37 12.00
CA LEU A 13 23.27 -14.60 10.97
C LEU A 13 21.84 -14.43 11.51
N MET A 14 21.58 -14.79 12.77
CA MET A 14 20.29 -14.59 13.41
C MET A 14 19.99 -13.10 13.66
N LEU A 15 20.99 -12.28 13.98
CA LEU A 15 20.83 -10.84 14.22
C LEU A 15 20.53 -10.04 12.95
N ILE A 16 21.04 -10.48 11.79
CA ILE A 16 20.81 -9.81 10.50
C ILE A 16 19.38 -10.06 10.00
N GLY A 17 18.83 -11.26 10.22
CA GLY A 17 17.47 -11.62 9.77
C GLY A 17 16.35 -10.84 10.45
N THR A 18 16.51 -10.45 11.72
CA THR A 18 15.48 -9.73 12.48
C THR A 18 15.33 -8.26 12.07
N ASN A 19 16.40 -7.62 11.64
CA ASN A 19 16.37 -6.20 11.25
C ASN A 19 15.71 -5.98 9.87
N LEU A 20 15.83 -6.92 8.94
CA LEU A 20 15.26 -6.81 7.60
C LEU A 20 13.74 -6.91 7.63
N SER A 21 13.18 -7.76 8.48
CA SER A 21 11.72 -7.93 8.64
C SER A 21 11.04 -6.70 9.27
N ALA A 22 11.69 -6.04 10.23
CA ALA A 22 11.18 -4.84 10.87
C ALA A 22 11.18 -3.62 9.91
N ALA A 23 12.18 -3.49 9.06
CA ALA A 23 12.25 -2.42 8.07
C ALA A 23 11.11 -2.52 7.05
N ALA A 24 10.88 -3.71 6.48
CA ALA A 24 9.79 -3.94 5.53
C ALA A 24 8.40 -3.67 6.13
N ALA A 25 8.17 -4.04 7.39
CA ALA A 25 6.91 -3.75 8.07
C ALA A 25 6.68 -2.24 8.29
N ASN A 26 7.73 -1.49 8.58
CA ASN A 26 7.65 -0.04 8.73
C ASN A 26 7.37 0.65 7.38
N ASP A 27 7.96 0.17 6.29
CA ASP A 27 7.74 0.72 4.94
C ASP A 27 6.28 0.54 4.51
N VAL A 28 5.67 -0.62 4.74
CA VAL A 28 4.25 -0.88 4.45
C VAL A 28 3.35 0.02 5.30
N LYS A 29 3.64 0.18 6.59
CA LYS A 29 2.87 1.06 7.47
C LYS A 29 2.91 2.52 7.02
N THR A 30 4.08 3.01 6.63
CA THR A 30 4.26 4.37 6.13
C THR A 30 3.52 4.56 4.80
N ALA A 31 3.67 3.63 3.87
CA ALA A 31 2.95 3.66 2.59
C ALA A 31 1.44 3.66 2.79
N ASN A 32 0.93 2.82 3.69
CA ASN A 32 -0.48 2.78 4.02
C ASN A 32 -0.99 4.11 4.60
N SER A 33 -0.24 4.73 5.51
CA SER A 33 -0.60 6.02 6.09
C SER A 33 -0.68 7.14 5.05
N GLU A 34 0.25 7.17 4.09
CA GLU A 34 0.24 8.16 3.00
C GLU A 34 -0.96 7.95 2.06
N ILE A 35 -1.28 6.70 1.71
CA ILE A 35 -2.45 6.36 0.90
C ILE A 35 -3.75 6.74 1.61
N GLN A 36 -3.87 6.39 2.89
CA GLN A 36 -5.05 6.73 3.70
C GLN A 36 -5.27 8.25 3.81
N SER A 37 -4.18 9.01 3.98
CA SER A 37 -4.25 10.48 4.02
C SER A 37 -4.78 11.04 2.70
N PHE A 38 -4.25 10.58 1.57
CA PHE A 38 -4.70 11.01 0.25
C PHE A 38 -6.18 10.64 -0.01
N LEU A 39 -6.56 9.40 0.26
CA LEU A 39 -7.95 8.96 0.06
C LEU A 39 -8.92 9.73 0.96
N GLY A 40 -8.54 9.98 2.21
CA GLY A 40 -9.34 10.77 3.15
C GLY A 40 -9.55 12.22 2.70
N GLU A 41 -8.55 12.81 2.06
CA GLU A 41 -8.62 14.19 1.60
C GLU A 41 -9.40 14.36 0.29
N TYR A 42 -9.21 13.45 -0.68
CA TYR A 42 -9.70 13.65 -2.04
C TYR A 42 -10.81 12.69 -2.49
N CYS A 43 -11.07 11.59 -1.76
CA CYS A 43 -11.94 10.52 -2.25
C CYS A 43 -13.10 10.18 -1.29
N VAL A 44 -12.83 10.08 0.01
CA VAL A 44 -13.78 9.56 1.01
C VAL A 44 -15.01 10.45 1.18
N ALA A 45 -14.94 11.74 0.86
CA ALA A 45 -16.12 12.61 0.93
C ALA A 45 -17.30 12.10 0.08
N CYS A 46 -17.02 11.44 -1.05
CA CYS A 46 -18.02 10.86 -1.94
C CYS A 46 -18.02 9.32 -1.91
N HIS A 47 -16.87 8.70 -1.61
CA HIS A 47 -16.68 7.26 -1.62
C HIS A 47 -16.55 6.69 -0.21
N ASN A 48 -17.52 6.98 0.65
CA ASN A 48 -17.64 6.48 2.02
C ASN A 48 -18.72 5.40 2.12
N ALA A 49 -18.89 4.81 3.31
CA ALA A 49 -19.85 3.74 3.53
C ALA A 49 -21.34 4.18 3.39
N GLU A 50 -21.63 5.47 3.53
CA GLU A 50 -23.01 5.98 3.45
C GLU A 50 -23.40 6.35 2.01
N ASP A 51 -22.52 7.08 1.31
CA ASP A 51 -22.79 7.59 -0.03
C ASP A 51 -22.34 6.64 -1.14
N ALA A 52 -21.20 5.99 -0.96
CA ALA A 52 -20.63 4.98 -1.86
C ALA A 52 -20.83 5.29 -3.36
N GLU A 53 -20.54 6.53 -3.78
CA GLU A 53 -20.76 6.96 -5.15
C GLU A 53 -20.07 6.03 -6.15
N GLY A 54 -20.76 5.65 -7.21
CA GLY A 54 -20.28 4.68 -8.17
C GLY A 54 -20.09 3.27 -7.60
N GLU A 55 -20.79 2.94 -6.49
CA GLU A 55 -20.66 1.66 -5.78
C GLU A 55 -19.24 1.42 -5.25
N ARG A 56 -18.51 2.49 -4.91
CA ARG A 56 -17.14 2.45 -4.38
C ARG A 56 -17.07 3.04 -2.98
N GLU A 57 -16.39 2.32 -2.10
CA GLU A 57 -16.09 2.74 -0.73
C GLU A 57 -14.58 2.60 -0.50
N PHE A 58 -13.92 3.66 -0.02
CA PHE A 58 -12.47 3.69 0.18
C PHE A 58 -12.04 3.91 1.64
N GLU A 59 -12.97 4.08 2.58
CA GLU A 59 -12.63 4.21 4.00
C GLU A 59 -11.91 2.97 4.53
N SER A 60 -12.32 1.78 4.05
CA SER A 60 -11.74 0.50 4.47
C SER A 60 -10.53 0.07 3.66
N PHE A 61 -10.19 0.80 2.58
CA PHE A 61 -9.06 0.46 1.73
C PHE A 61 -7.74 0.56 2.48
N ALA A 62 -6.95 -0.51 2.52
CA ALA A 62 -5.68 -0.55 3.25
C ALA A 62 -4.67 -1.53 2.66
N LEU A 63 -3.38 -1.22 2.83
CA LEU A 63 -2.28 -2.14 2.56
C LEU A 63 -1.96 -3.00 3.81
N PRO A 64 -1.52 -4.24 3.62
CA PRO A 64 -1.41 -4.99 2.36
C PRO A 64 -2.79 -5.40 1.83
N LEU A 65 -2.92 -5.49 0.51
CA LEU A 65 -4.14 -5.98 -0.14
C LEU A 65 -4.31 -7.47 0.16
N ARG A 66 -5.52 -7.90 0.50
CA ARG A 66 -5.78 -9.23 1.07
C ARG A 66 -6.59 -10.14 0.15
N SER A 67 -7.16 -9.57 -0.89
CA SER A 67 -8.05 -10.28 -1.81
C SER A 67 -7.87 -9.83 -3.26
N ALA A 68 -8.41 -10.61 -4.20
CA ALA A 68 -8.52 -10.19 -5.59
C ALA A 68 -9.40 -8.94 -5.75
N GLY A 69 -10.41 -8.78 -4.91
CA GLY A 69 -11.26 -7.57 -4.89
C GLY A 69 -10.45 -6.32 -4.53
N ASP A 70 -9.60 -6.40 -3.50
CA ASP A 70 -8.74 -5.27 -3.12
C ASP A 70 -7.77 -4.89 -4.25
N LEU A 71 -7.23 -5.89 -4.98
CA LEU A 71 -6.37 -5.64 -6.15
C LEU A 71 -7.12 -4.91 -7.25
N ILE A 72 -8.36 -5.30 -7.54
CA ILE A 72 -9.22 -4.63 -8.52
C ILE A 72 -9.48 -3.19 -8.09
N THR A 73 -9.86 -2.97 -6.84
CA THR A 73 -10.08 -1.62 -6.29
C THR A 73 -8.82 -0.76 -6.40
N ALA A 74 -7.65 -1.31 -6.10
CA ALA A 74 -6.39 -0.59 -6.22
C ALA A 74 -6.07 -0.20 -7.67
N ASP A 75 -6.29 -1.10 -8.63
CA ASP A 75 -6.09 -0.82 -10.06
C ASP A 75 -7.09 0.25 -10.54
N GLU A 76 -8.37 0.21 -10.11
CA GLU A 76 -9.39 1.23 -10.43
C GLU A 76 -9.01 2.63 -9.90
N ILE A 77 -8.50 2.73 -8.68
CA ILE A 77 -8.02 4.01 -8.12
C ILE A 77 -6.84 4.54 -8.97
N ILE A 78 -5.88 3.68 -9.30
CA ILE A 78 -4.72 4.05 -10.14
C ILE A 78 -5.18 4.57 -11.50
N ASP A 79 -6.13 3.90 -12.14
CA ASP A 79 -6.65 4.27 -13.45
C ASP A 79 -7.37 5.62 -13.39
N ALA A 80 -8.27 5.81 -12.43
CA ALA A 80 -9.02 7.04 -12.25
C ALA A 80 -8.11 8.27 -12.02
N ILE A 81 -7.07 8.12 -11.20
CA ILE A 81 -6.07 9.17 -10.96
C ILE A 81 -5.20 9.42 -12.19
N THR A 82 -4.78 8.34 -12.88
CA THR A 82 -3.90 8.45 -14.06
C THR A 82 -4.60 9.11 -15.24
N LEU A 83 -5.89 8.79 -15.44
CA LEU A 83 -6.72 9.36 -16.51
C LEU A 83 -7.23 10.77 -16.18
N GLY A 84 -7.16 11.18 -14.91
CA GLY A 84 -7.68 12.46 -14.44
C GLY A 84 -9.21 12.48 -14.33
N ASP A 85 -9.83 11.31 -14.24
CA ASP A 85 -11.28 11.19 -14.06
C ASP A 85 -11.70 11.48 -12.61
N MET A 86 -10.79 11.28 -11.66
CA MET A 86 -10.98 11.53 -10.23
C MET A 86 -9.77 12.27 -9.62
N PRO A 87 -10.01 13.18 -8.67
CA PRO A 87 -11.31 13.75 -8.26
C PRO A 87 -11.98 14.50 -9.42
N PRO A 88 -13.33 14.68 -9.39
CA PRO A 88 -14.04 15.49 -10.39
C PRO A 88 -13.46 16.91 -10.45
N GLN A 89 -13.55 17.56 -11.62
CA GLN A 89 -12.87 18.86 -11.85
C GLN A 89 -13.37 20.00 -10.98
N ASP A 90 -14.55 19.88 -10.41
CA ASP A 90 -15.17 20.84 -9.49
C ASP A 90 -14.88 20.57 -8.02
N ALA A 91 -14.17 19.47 -7.71
CA ALA A 91 -13.66 19.14 -6.38
C ALA A 91 -12.22 19.62 -6.18
N ASP A 92 -11.75 19.60 -4.93
CA ASP A 92 -10.36 19.86 -4.60
C ASP A 92 -9.42 18.87 -5.32
N GLN A 93 -8.36 19.40 -5.92
CA GLN A 93 -7.45 18.61 -6.74
C GLN A 93 -6.11 18.43 -6.04
N PRO A 94 -5.57 17.19 -5.98
CA PRO A 94 -4.20 16.97 -5.54
C PRO A 94 -3.21 17.60 -6.52
N ASP A 95 -2.07 18.04 -6.01
CA ASP A 95 -0.99 18.49 -6.86
C ASP A 95 -0.29 17.33 -7.60
N ASP A 96 0.56 17.66 -8.58
CA ASP A 96 1.24 16.65 -9.39
C ASP A 96 2.17 15.76 -8.57
N ASP A 97 2.82 16.30 -7.55
CA ASP A 97 3.72 15.53 -6.67
C ASP A 97 2.91 14.57 -5.78
N GLU A 98 1.76 14.98 -5.30
CA GLU A 98 0.84 14.12 -4.53
C GLU A 98 0.32 12.97 -5.39
N ARG A 99 -0.10 13.24 -6.63
CA ARG A 99 -0.53 12.21 -7.59
C ARG A 99 0.58 11.20 -7.85
N VAL A 100 1.78 11.67 -8.15
CA VAL A 100 2.94 10.80 -8.42
C VAL A 100 3.31 9.96 -7.20
N ARG A 101 3.30 10.54 -6.00
CA ARG A 101 3.56 9.80 -4.75
C ARG A 101 2.52 8.72 -4.52
N LEU A 102 1.23 9.04 -4.64
CA LEU A 102 0.15 8.05 -4.49
C LEU A 102 0.33 6.88 -5.47
N LEU A 103 0.44 7.18 -6.76
CA LEU A 103 0.55 6.16 -7.82
C LEU A 103 1.75 5.23 -7.59
N ARG A 104 2.89 5.79 -7.18
CA ARG A 104 4.07 4.99 -6.85
C ARG A 104 3.81 4.07 -5.65
N LYS A 105 3.27 4.59 -4.55
CA LYS A 105 2.98 3.83 -3.34
C LYS A 105 1.96 2.72 -3.57
N MET A 106 0.93 2.99 -4.34
CA MET A 106 -0.07 1.99 -4.68
C MET A 106 0.51 0.88 -5.54
N ARG A 107 1.31 1.18 -6.57
CA ARG A 107 1.98 0.17 -7.42
C ARG A 107 2.96 -0.70 -6.63
N GLU A 108 3.73 -0.12 -5.71
CA GLU A 108 4.60 -0.85 -4.79
C GLU A 108 3.76 -1.79 -3.90
N GLY A 109 2.67 -1.31 -3.32
CA GLY A 109 1.74 -2.09 -2.51
C GLY A 109 1.06 -3.24 -3.25
N ILE A 110 0.62 -3.01 -4.49
CA ILE A 110 0.04 -4.04 -5.37
C ILE A 110 1.07 -5.13 -5.64
N THR A 111 2.30 -4.76 -6.01
CA THR A 111 3.37 -5.73 -6.31
C THR A 111 3.65 -6.62 -5.09
N ALA A 112 3.87 -6.02 -3.92
CA ALA A 112 4.12 -6.75 -2.69
C ALA A 112 2.95 -7.67 -2.30
N SER A 113 1.70 -7.23 -2.50
CA SER A 113 0.51 -8.02 -2.17
C SER A 113 0.29 -9.18 -3.14
N ARG A 114 0.55 -9.00 -4.44
CA ARG A 114 0.47 -10.08 -5.44
C ARG A 114 1.45 -11.22 -5.12
N ASP A 115 2.67 -10.90 -4.71
CA ASP A 115 3.67 -11.90 -4.32
C ASP A 115 3.20 -12.70 -3.09
N GLN A 116 2.59 -12.03 -2.11
CA GLN A 116 2.03 -12.68 -0.93
C GLN A 116 0.83 -13.59 -1.26
N LEU A 117 -0.09 -13.12 -2.10
CA LEU A 117 -1.28 -13.89 -2.51
C LEU A 117 -0.89 -15.11 -3.37
N ALA A 118 0.11 -14.97 -4.25
CA ALA A 118 0.62 -16.08 -5.06
C ALA A 118 1.29 -17.18 -4.21
N GLY A 119 1.91 -16.83 -3.10
CA GLY A 119 2.52 -17.79 -2.17
C GLY A 119 1.54 -18.55 -1.28
N GLN A 120 0.24 -18.23 -1.32
CA GLN A 120 -0.80 -18.88 -0.51
C GLN A 120 -1.58 -19.97 -1.28
N THR A 121 -1.30 -20.18 -2.56
CA THR A 121 -1.88 -21.23 -3.42
C THR A 121 -0.97 -22.43 -3.53
#